data_1854797d6b349f7b914c4ab2cea555a8
#
_entry.id   1854797d6b349f7b914c4ab2cea555a8
#
_cell.length_a   1.000
_cell.length_b   1.000
_cell.length_c   1.000
_cell.angle_alpha   90.00
_cell.angle_beta   90.00
_cell.angle_gamma   90.00
#
_symmetry.space_group_name_H-M   'P 1'
#
loop_
_entity.id
_entity.type
_entity.pdbx_description
1 polymer ?
#
loop_
_entity_poly.entity_id
_entity_poly.type
_entity_poly.pdbx_seq_one_letter_code
_entity_poly.pdbx_strand_id
1 'polypeptide(L)'
;MCIRDSPAPSSTQLCQGPLAAPHDPAEQVNRGIFAFNRSLDDYLLAPVARGYRHLPGFVQGGVHNFVANFGEPKVFINDLLQGNGQRSVTTVGRFALNTTVGIVGLIDVSGRLGIERHEADFGQTFGVWNITNGPIVELPLLGTGNLRDATGKALSFAVSPFGSSSDTVDTLSTLNTVGGIVDGRAELLPLTDQLRTEPDYYAALRDAVAERRAHFVTEGKLGEQLDLARHCGGNDER
;
A
#
# COMPACT_ATOMS: atom_id res chain seq x y z
N MET A 1 11.50 -27.84 5.41
CA MET A 1 12.93 -28.16 5.22
C MET A 1 13.56 -26.91 4.59
N CYS A 2 14.08 -25.98 5.43
CA CYS A 2 14.72 -24.76 4.92
C CYS A 2 16.04 -25.15 4.25
N ILE A 3 16.17 -24.88 2.96
CA ILE A 3 17.41 -25.12 2.21
C ILE A 3 18.40 -24.02 2.64
N ARG A 4 19.49 -24.42 3.28
CA ARG A 4 20.48 -23.55 3.93
C ARG A 4 21.47 -22.86 2.97
N ASP A 5 21.27 -22.93 1.65
CA ASP A 5 22.26 -22.56 0.65
C ASP A 5 21.97 -21.25 -0.12
N SER A 6 20.96 -20.50 0.26
CA SER A 6 20.80 -19.13 -0.27
C SER A 6 21.37 -18.15 0.78
N PRO A 7 22.38 -17.33 0.45
CA PRO A 7 22.85 -16.33 1.37
C PRO A 7 21.70 -15.38 1.67
N ALA A 8 21.32 -15.28 2.96
CA ALA A 8 20.39 -14.27 3.41
C ALA A 8 20.89 -12.91 2.89
N PRO A 9 20.00 -12.03 2.35
CA PRO A 9 20.42 -10.70 1.94
C PRO A 9 21.12 -10.05 3.13
N SER A 10 22.39 -9.67 2.92
CA SER A 10 23.18 -9.06 3.98
C SER A 10 22.41 -7.82 4.47
N SER A 11 22.38 -7.61 5.79
CA SER A 11 21.78 -6.43 6.43
C SER A 11 22.27 -5.10 5.82
N THR A 12 23.41 -5.13 5.13
CA THR A 12 24.00 -4.02 4.37
C THR A 12 23.21 -3.67 3.10
N GLN A 13 22.38 -4.57 2.54
CA GLN A 13 21.53 -4.27 1.38
C GLN A 13 20.22 -3.57 1.78
N LEU A 14 19.82 -3.65 3.03
CA LEU A 14 18.64 -2.95 3.57
C LEU A 14 18.97 -1.52 4.02
N CYS A 15 20.24 -1.23 4.30
CA CYS A 15 20.73 0.10 4.65
C CYS A 15 21.26 0.81 3.40
N GLN A 16 20.37 1.20 2.48
CA GLN A 16 20.74 2.22 1.51
C GLN A 16 20.97 3.52 2.30
N GLY A 17 22.14 4.15 2.10
CA GLY A 17 22.46 5.46 2.68
C GLY A 17 21.39 6.50 2.33
N PRO A 18 21.46 7.71 2.89
CA PRO A 18 20.43 8.72 2.71
C PRO A 18 20.10 8.85 1.23
N LEU A 19 18.83 8.56 0.89
CA LEU A 19 18.34 8.67 -0.48
C LEU A 19 18.62 10.10 -0.95
N ALA A 20 19.19 10.25 -2.14
CA ALA A 20 19.35 11.57 -2.75
C ALA A 20 17.97 12.28 -2.74
N ALA A 21 17.97 13.57 -2.42
CA ALA A 21 16.72 14.34 -2.36
C ALA A 21 15.89 14.10 -3.63
N PRO A 22 14.59 13.83 -3.49
CA PRO A 22 13.73 13.51 -4.63
C PRO A 22 13.76 14.64 -5.66
N HIS A 23 13.85 14.29 -6.94
CA HIS A 23 13.85 15.25 -8.03
C HIS A 23 12.46 15.89 -8.19
N ASP A 24 12.34 17.16 -7.81
CA ASP A 24 11.09 17.94 -7.81
C ASP A 24 11.22 19.22 -8.68
N PRO A 25 11.20 19.08 -10.01
CA PRO A 25 11.39 20.23 -10.92
C PRO A 25 10.19 21.17 -10.94
N ALA A 26 9.02 20.73 -10.50
CA ALA A 26 7.79 21.49 -10.46
C ALA A 26 7.37 21.88 -9.02
N GLU A 27 8.32 22.02 -8.11
CA GLU A 27 8.07 22.21 -6.67
C GLU A 27 7.04 23.33 -6.38
N GLN A 28 7.10 24.48 -7.07
CA GLN A 28 6.14 25.55 -6.84
C GLN A 28 4.70 25.15 -7.17
N VAL A 29 4.50 24.41 -8.26
CA VAL A 29 3.18 23.89 -8.65
C VAL A 29 2.73 22.81 -7.67
N ASN A 30 3.63 21.88 -7.33
CA ASN A 30 3.37 20.82 -6.38
C ASN A 30 2.98 21.37 -5.00
N ARG A 31 3.66 22.41 -4.51
CA ARG A 31 3.30 23.09 -3.25
C ARG A 31 1.91 23.75 -3.31
N GLY A 32 1.53 24.30 -4.46
CA GLY A 32 0.18 24.86 -4.65
C GLY A 32 -0.91 23.80 -4.56
N ILE A 33 -0.72 22.66 -5.25
CA ILE A 33 -1.64 21.52 -5.18
C ILE A 33 -1.65 20.90 -3.78
N PHE A 34 -0.48 20.78 -3.15
CA PHE A 34 -0.34 20.31 -1.77
C PHE A 34 -1.14 21.19 -0.79
N ALA A 35 -1.08 22.50 -0.92
CA ALA A 35 -1.87 23.42 -0.08
C ALA A 35 -3.38 23.18 -0.24
N PHE A 36 -3.86 22.92 -1.46
CA PHE A 36 -5.23 22.51 -1.72
C PHE A 36 -5.57 21.17 -1.04
N ASN A 37 -4.74 20.12 -1.27
CA ASN A 37 -4.91 18.81 -0.68
C ASN A 37 -4.92 18.88 0.85
N ARG A 38 -4.00 19.67 1.43
CA ARG A 38 -3.93 19.90 2.87
C ARG A 38 -5.20 20.55 3.40
N SER A 39 -5.74 21.55 2.71
CA SER A 39 -6.99 22.18 3.14
C SER A 39 -8.14 21.19 3.16
N LEU A 40 -8.26 20.36 2.12
CA LEU A 40 -9.27 19.31 2.06
C LEU A 40 -9.07 18.27 3.19
N ASP A 41 -7.83 17.91 3.46
CA ASP A 41 -7.52 17.00 4.56
C ASP A 41 -7.89 17.61 5.92
N ASP A 42 -7.50 18.85 6.18
CA ASP A 42 -7.72 19.53 7.45
C ASP A 42 -9.22 19.72 7.79
N TYR A 43 -10.02 20.03 6.78
CA TYR A 43 -11.45 20.33 6.96
C TYR A 43 -12.38 19.12 6.77
N LEU A 44 -11.94 18.08 6.08
CA LEU A 44 -12.79 16.94 5.76
C LEU A 44 -12.18 15.59 6.17
N LEU A 45 -11.03 15.20 5.56
CA LEU A 45 -10.55 13.84 5.69
C LEU A 45 -10.02 13.53 7.09
N ALA A 46 -9.21 14.41 7.68
CA ALA A 46 -8.65 14.18 9.00
C ALA A 46 -9.72 14.19 10.11
N PRO A 47 -10.72 15.11 10.16
CA PRO A 47 -11.83 15.01 11.10
C PRO A 47 -12.63 13.71 10.97
N VAL A 48 -12.96 13.29 9.76
CA VAL A 48 -13.68 12.02 9.52
C VAL A 48 -12.84 10.82 9.99
N ALA A 49 -11.55 10.77 9.63
CA ALA A 49 -10.65 9.71 10.04
C ALA A 49 -10.44 9.65 11.57
N ARG A 50 -10.36 10.81 12.24
CA ARG A 50 -10.33 10.85 13.70
C ARG A 50 -11.62 10.33 14.31
N GLY A 51 -12.79 10.72 13.76
CA GLY A 51 -14.10 10.18 14.16
C GLY A 51 -14.16 8.66 14.00
N TYR A 52 -13.68 8.13 12.86
CA TYR A 52 -13.61 6.71 12.59
C TYR A 52 -12.75 5.96 13.62
N ARG A 53 -11.64 6.53 14.06
CA ARG A 53 -10.78 5.92 15.11
C ARG A 53 -11.46 5.80 16.48
N HIS A 54 -12.57 6.46 16.73
CA HIS A 54 -13.37 6.27 17.95
C HIS A 54 -14.33 5.08 17.85
N LEU A 55 -14.52 4.49 16.69
CA LEU A 55 -15.33 3.29 16.54
C LEU A 55 -14.68 2.09 17.27
N PRO A 56 -15.47 1.09 17.70
CA PRO A 56 -14.94 -0.13 18.29
C PRO A 56 -13.96 -0.83 17.34
N GLY A 57 -12.88 -1.42 17.88
CA GLY A 57 -11.81 -2.03 17.10
C GLY A 57 -12.29 -3.12 16.13
N PHE A 58 -13.37 -3.85 16.47
CA PHE A 58 -13.92 -4.84 15.54
C PHE A 58 -14.56 -4.22 14.30
N VAL A 59 -15.09 -2.99 14.40
CA VAL A 59 -15.64 -2.25 13.25
C VAL A 59 -14.49 -1.78 12.36
N GLN A 60 -13.46 -1.14 12.95
CA GLN A 60 -12.27 -0.69 12.22
C GLN A 60 -11.59 -1.88 11.54
N GLY A 61 -11.36 -2.99 12.27
CA GLY A 61 -10.79 -4.21 11.71
C GLY A 61 -11.63 -4.83 10.60
N GLY A 62 -12.96 -4.80 10.72
CA GLY A 62 -13.86 -5.28 9.66
C GLY A 62 -13.76 -4.46 8.39
N VAL A 63 -13.73 -3.12 8.50
CA VAL A 63 -13.55 -2.23 7.34
C VAL A 63 -12.18 -2.45 6.70
N HIS A 64 -11.12 -2.47 7.52
CA HIS A 64 -9.76 -2.72 7.05
C HIS A 64 -9.66 -4.04 6.27
N ASN A 65 -10.15 -5.14 6.85
CA ASN A 65 -10.11 -6.47 6.23
C ASN A 65 -10.93 -6.52 4.93
N PHE A 66 -12.11 -5.88 4.91
CA PHE A 66 -12.93 -5.79 3.71
C PHE A 66 -12.22 -5.05 2.59
N VAL A 67 -11.65 -3.87 2.88
CA VAL A 67 -10.90 -3.07 1.90
C VAL A 67 -9.70 -3.86 1.38
N ALA A 68 -8.96 -4.48 2.29
CA ALA A 68 -7.83 -5.33 1.97
C ALA A 68 -8.22 -6.48 1.04
N ASN A 69 -9.26 -7.24 1.41
CA ASN A 69 -9.73 -8.39 0.63
C ASN A 69 -10.23 -7.97 -0.76
N PHE A 70 -10.93 -6.82 -0.85
CA PHE A 70 -11.39 -6.29 -2.13
C PHE A 70 -10.23 -5.86 -3.04
N GLY A 71 -9.08 -5.52 -2.46
CA GLY A 71 -7.83 -5.21 -3.17
C GLY A 71 -7.07 -6.44 -3.68
N GLU A 72 -7.25 -7.64 -3.10
CA GLU A 72 -6.48 -8.85 -3.42
C GLU A 72 -6.44 -9.21 -4.92
N PRO A 73 -7.52 -9.06 -5.72
CA PRO A 73 -7.44 -9.33 -7.16
C PRO A 73 -6.45 -8.43 -7.91
N LYS A 74 -6.28 -7.16 -7.47
CA LYS A 74 -5.25 -6.28 -8.04
C LYS A 74 -3.85 -6.68 -7.58
N VAL A 75 -3.69 -7.10 -6.33
CA VAL A 75 -2.43 -7.64 -5.80
C VAL A 75 -2.03 -8.86 -6.62
N PHE A 76 -2.96 -9.81 -6.84
CA PHE A 76 -2.73 -11.00 -7.66
C PHE A 76 -2.23 -10.68 -9.08
N ILE A 77 -2.87 -9.71 -9.76
CA ILE A 77 -2.42 -9.28 -11.10
C ILE A 77 -0.98 -8.76 -11.04
N ASN A 78 -0.65 -7.95 -10.03
CA ASN A 78 0.68 -7.40 -9.88
C ASN A 78 1.71 -8.46 -9.51
N ASP A 79 1.39 -9.43 -8.65
CA ASP A 79 2.25 -10.57 -8.34
C ASP A 79 2.61 -11.36 -9.61
N LEU A 80 1.62 -11.63 -10.47
CA LEU A 80 1.85 -12.30 -11.76
C LEU A 80 2.77 -11.47 -12.66
N LEU A 81 2.54 -10.17 -12.78
CA LEU A 81 3.34 -9.26 -13.59
C LEU A 81 4.77 -9.10 -13.08
N GLN A 82 4.97 -9.30 -11.77
CA GLN A 82 6.28 -9.30 -11.12
C GLN A 82 6.98 -10.68 -11.19
N GLY A 83 6.29 -11.72 -11.66
CA GLY A 83 6.82 -13.08 -11.71
C GLY A 83 6.83 -13.80 -10.35
N ASN A 84 6.13 -13.30 -9.35
CA ASN A 84 6.05 -13.87 -8.00
C ASN A 84 4.95 -14.93 -7.90
N GLY A 85 5.22 -16.13 -8.44
CA GLY A 85 4.22 -17.21 -8.51
C GLY A 85 3.69 -17.65 -7.14
N GLN A 86 4.57 -17.78 -6.13
CA GLN A 86 4.16 -18.19 -4.79
C GLN A 86 3.28 -17.13 -4.13
N ARG A 87 3.64 -15.84 -4.23
CA ARG A 87 2.82 -14.73 -3.74
C ARG A 87 1.46 -14.71 -4.44
N SER A 88 1.42 -14.92 -5.76
CA SER A 88 0.16 -15.03 -6.52
C SER A 88 -0.77 -16.11 -5.94
N VAL A 89 -0.23 -17.31 -5.66
CA VAL A 89 -1.01 -18.41 -5.05
C VAL A 89 -1.48 -18.05 -3.64
N THR A 90 -0.62 -17.43 -2.84
CA THR A 90 -0.96 -16.94 -1.49
C THR A 90 -2.11 -15.93 -1.56
N THR A 91 -2.03 -14.95 -2.46
CA THR A 91 -3.07 -13.92 -2.67
C THR A 91 -4.41 -14.54 -3.04
N VAL A 92 -4.43 -15.50 -3.99
CA VAL A 92 -5.66 -16.21 -4.37
C VAL A 92 -6.24 -17.01 -3.19
N GLY A 93 -5.38 -17.72 -2.44
CA GLY A 93 -5.80 -18.46 -1.26
C GLY A 93 -6.41 -17.58 -0.18
N ARG A 94 -5.78 -16.44 0.09
CA ARG A 94 -6.29 -15.41 1.02
C ARG A 94 -7.65 -14.88 0.57
N PHE A 95 -7.74 -14.44 -0.70
CA PHE A 95 -8.98 -13.94 -1.26
C PHE A 95 -10.12 -14.95 -1.14
N ALA A 96 -9.88 -16.21 -1.52
CA ALA A 96 -10.88 -17.27 -1.46
C ALA A 96 -11.35 -17.55 0.00
N LEU A 97 -10.42 -17.71 0.94
CA LEU A 97 -10.74 -17.98 2.35
C LEU A 97 -11.46 -16.80 3.00
N ASN A 98 -10.96 -15.58 2.80
CA ASN A 98 -11.52 -14.39 3.44
C ASN A 98 -12.89 -14.03 2.83
N THR A 99 -13.09 -14.26 1.53
CA THR A 99 -14.39 -14.01 0.88
C THR A 99 -15.44 -15.02 1.30
N THR A 100 -15.09 -16.31 1.42
CA THR A 100 -16.06 -17.37 1.73
C THR A 100 -16.28 -17.55 3.23
N VAL A 101 -15.22 -17.83 4.00
CA VAL A 101 -15.29 -18.10 5.45
C VAL A 101 -15.25 -16.77 6.23
N GLY A 102 -14.56 -15.76 5.71
CA GLY A 102 -14.40 -14.45 6.33
C GLY A 102 -15.54 -13.46 6.07
N ILE A 103 -16.69 -13.92 5.60
CA ILE A 103 -17.90 -13.09 5.34
C ILE A 103 -17.56 -11.90 4.42
N VAL A 104 -17.29 -12.22 3.14
CA VAL A 104 -16.92 -11.21 2.11
C VAL A 104 -15.71 -10.36 2.51
N GLY A 105 -14.79 -10.94 3.29
CA GLY A 105 -13.55 -10.27 3.70
C GLY A 105 -13.63 -9.44 4.98
N LEU A 106 -14.76 -9.41 5.70
CA LEU A 106 -14.85 -8.69 6.98
C LEU A 106 -13.96 -9.30 8.07
N ILE A 107 -13.64 -10.59 7.96
CA ILE A 107 -12.79 -11.32 8.89
C ILE A 107 -11.57 -11.84 8.15
N ASP A 108 -10.36 -11.50 8.60
CA ASP A 108 -9.12 -12.08 8.07
C ASP A 108 -8.87 -13.46 8.64
N VAL A 109 -9.53 -14.45 8.05
CA VAL A 109 -9.35 -15.88 8.39
C VAL A 109 -7.96 -16.36 8.00
N SER A 110 -7.46 -15.92 6.85
CA SER A 110 -6.14 -16.28 6.34
C SER A 110 -5.01 -15.83 7.26
N GLY A 111 -5.07 -14.59 7.76
CA GLY A 111 -4.10 -14.08 8.73
C GLY A 111 -4.12 -14.88 10.05
N ARG A 112 -5.30 -15.31 10.52
CA ARG A 112 -5.42 -16.18 11.70
C ARG A 112 -4.83 -17.58 11.49
N LEU A 113 -4.72 -18.04 10.25
CA LEU A 113 -4.07 -19.28 9.87
C LEU A 113 -2.57 -19.12 9.60
N GLY A 114 -2.00 -17.92 9.84
CA GLY A 114 -0.59 -17.65 9.63
C GLY A 114 -0.21 -17.36 8.16
N ILE A 115 -1.20 -17.13 7.29
CA ILE A 115 -0.96 -16.72 5.89
C ILE A 115 -0.90 -15.21 5.87
N GLU A 116 0.32 -14.66 5.93
CA GLU A 116 0.55 -13.22 5.98
C GLU A 116 0.09 -12.52 4.68
N ARG A 117 -0.38 -11.29 4.85
CA ARG A 117 -0.73 -10.41 3.74
C ARG A 117 0.49 -9.66 3.23
N HIS A 118 0.58 -9.48 1.94
CA HIS A 118 1.47 -8.53 1.32
C HIS A 118 0.68 -7.58 0.40
N GLU A 119 1.32 -6.53 -0.02
CA GLU A 119 0.75 -5.54 -0.94
C GLU A 119 1.51 -5.55 -2.26
N ALA A 120 0.81 -5.29 -3.36
CA ALA A 120 1.41 -5.05 -4.65
C ALA A 120 0.54 -4.07 -5.46
N ASP A 121 1.19 -3.16 -6.19
CA ASP A 121 0.53 -2.21 -7.08
C ASP A 121 1.31 -2.02 -8.40
N PHE A 122 0.70 -1.39 -9.39
CA PHE A 122 1.35 -1.19 -10.69
C PHE A 122 2.58 -0.28 -10.60
N GLY A 123 2.63 0.69 -9.68
CA GLY A 123 3.82 1.50 -9.46
C GLY A 123 5.00 0.68 -8.92
N GLN A 124 4.72 -0.28 -8.01
CA GLN A 124 5.71 -1.25 -7.55
C GLN A 124 6.15 -2.15 -8.71
N THR A 125 5.21 -2.68 -9.48
CA THR A 125 5.49 -3.55 -10.65
C THR A 125 6.40 -2.84 -11.65
N PHE A 126 6.13 -1.58 -11.97
CA PHE A 126 7.02 -0.78 -12.82
C PHE A 126 8.41 -0.60 -12.20
N GLY A 127 8.48 -0.44 -10.88
CA GLY A 127 9.77 -0.39 -10.16
C GLY A 127 10.53 -1.71 -10.18
N VAL A 128 9.84 -2.84 -10.07
CA VAL A 128 10.42 -4.19 -10.24
C VAL A 128 10.98 -4.37 -11.65
N TRP A 129 10.32 -3.85 -12.67
CA TRP A 129 10.80 -3.80 -14.05
C TRP A 129 11.90 -2.76 -14.29
N ASN A 130 12.44 -2.14 -13.23
CA ASN A 130 13.48 -1.11 -13.28
C ASN A 130 13.08 0.18 -14.02
N ILE A 131 11.79 0.49 -14.12
CA ILE A 131 11.32 1.80 -14.57
C ILE A 131 11.63 2.82 -13.45
N THR A 132 12.33 3.88 -13.80
CA THR A 132 12.74 4.94 -12.86
C THR A 132 11.55 5.68 -12.27
N ASN A 133 11.71 6.25 -11.07
CA ASN A 133 10.66 7.00 -10.38
C ASN A 133 10.12 8.20 -11.19
N GLY A 134 11.00 8.84 -12.00
CA GLY A 134 10.69 10.13 -12.60
C GLY A 134 10.60 11.27 -11.58
N PRO A 135 10.13 12.45 -11.99
CA PRO A 135 9.95 13.60 -11.12
C PRO A 135 8.83 13.38 -10.10
N ILE A 136 8.91 14.15 -9.00
CA ILE A 136 7.82 14.26 -8.03
C ILE A 136 6.64 14.96 -8.68
N VAL A 137 5.45 14.43 -8.42
CA VAL A 137 4.17 15.01 -8.82
C VAL A 137 3.21 15.01 -7.63
N GLU A 138 2.59 16.14 -7.38
CA GLU A 138 1.50 16.25 -6.44
C GLU A 138 0.19 16.18 -7.21
N LEU A 139 -0.62 15.16 -6.94
CA LEU A 139 -1.91 14.98 -7.61
C LEU A 139 -3.04 15.50 -6.73
N PRO A 140 -3.98 16.30 -7.29
CA PRO A 140 -5.17 16.70 -6.57
C PRO A 140 -5.91 15.46 -6.04
N LEU A 141 -6.27 15.46 -4.76
CA LEU A 141 -6.96 14.38 -4.03
C LEU A 141 -6.14 13.10 -3.80
N LEU A 142 -5.16 12.81 -4.64
CA LEU A 142 -4.36 11.58 -4.58
C LEU A 142 -3.02 11.76 -3.85
N GLY A 143 -2.64 13.02 -3.58
CA GLY A 143 -1.46 13.37 -2.79
C GLY A 143 -0.14 13.23 -3.53
N THR A 144 0.93 13.25 -2.75
CA THR A 144 2.32 13.23 -3.22
C THR A 144 2.71 11.85 -3.77
N GLY A 145 3.46 11.86 -4.86
CA GLY A 145 4.05 10.67 -5.46
C GLY A 145 5.11 11.02 -6.48
N ASN A 146 5.61 10.04 -7.20
CA ASN A 146 6.43 10.22 -8.38
C ASN A 146 5.65 9.88 -9.65
N LEU A 147 6.16 10.25 -10.81
CA LEU A 147 5.46 10.06 -12.09
C LEU A 147 5.17 8.57 -12.39
N ARG A 148 6.10 7.67 -12.07
CA ARG A 148 5.89 6.22 -12.22
C ARG A 148 4.69 5.74 -11.41
N ASP A 149 4.65 6.12 -10.12
CA ASP A 149 3.59 5.69 -9.21
C ASP A 149 2.25 6.36 -9.55
N ALA A 150 2.27 7.62 -10.02
CA ALA A 150 1.09 8.31 -10.55
C ALA A 150 0.50 7.56 -11.75
N THR A 151 1.36 7.09 -12.68
CA THR A 151 0.96 6.28 -13.82
C THR A 151 0.39 4.93 -13.36
N GLY A 152 1.02 4.29 -12.38
CA GLY A 152 0.53 3.05 -11.77
C GLY A 152 -0.85 3.23 -11.11
N LYS A 153 -1.07 4.34 -10.39
CA LYS A 153 -2.39 4.69 -9.85
C LYS A 153 -3.44 4.88 -10.96
N ALA A 154 -3.11 5.62 -12.01
CA ALA A 154 -4.00 5.82 -13.15
C ALA A 154 -4.40 4.47 -13.79
N LEU A 155 -3.44 3.56 -13.98
CA LEU A 155 -3.73 2.22 -14.47
C LEU A 155 -4.60 1.42 -13.49
N SER A 156 -4.37 1.55 -12.18
CA SER A 156 -5.20 0.90 -11.15
C SER A 156 -6.67 1.33 -11.20
N PHE A 157 -6.94 2.58 -11.58
CA PHE A 157 -8.31 3.06 -11.80
C PHE A 157 -8.92 2.51 -13.11
N ALA A 158 -8.11 2.35 -14.17
CA ALA A 158 -8.56 1.83 -15.45
C ALA A 158 -8.85 0.31 -15.38
N VAL A 159 -8.11 -0.42 -14.54
CA VAL A 159 -8.27 -1.87 -14.36
C VAL A 159 -9.23 -2.14 -13.22
N SER A 160 -10.47 -2.51 -13.56
CA SER A 160 -11.45 -3.02 -12.59
C SER A 160 -11.50 -4.55 -12.67
N PRO A 161 -10.97 -5.28 -11.69
CA PRO A 161 -10.97 -6.74 -11.73
C PRO A 161 -12.36 -7.36 -11.61
N PHE A 162 -13.35 -6.61 -11.14
CA PHE A 162 -14.73 -7.09 -10.97
C PHE A 162 -15.65 -6.72 -12.12
N GLY A 163 -15.21 -5.87 -13.04
CA GLY A 163 -16.06 -5.33 -14.11
C GLY A 163 -17.17 -4.42 -13.57
N SER A 164 -18.00 -3.90 -14.47
CA SER A 164 -19.25 -3.17 -14.11
C SER A 164 -20.42 -4.04 -14.55
N SER A 165 -20.79 -5.04 -13.74
CA SER A 165 -21.73 -6.07 -14.17
C SER A 165 -22.99 -6.21 -13.31
N SER A 166 -23.06 -5.56 -12.15
CA SER A 166 -24.27 -5.57 -11.30
C SER A 166 -24.27 -4.44 -10.28
N ASP A 167 -25.46 -3.99 -9.88
CA ASP A 167 -25.66 -2.99 -8.82
C ASP A 167 -24.98 -3.38 -7.51
N THR A 168 -24.88 -4.67 -7.21
CA THR A 168 -24.21 -5.20 -6.02
C THR A 168 -22.70 -4.96 -6.09
N VAL A 169 -22.06 -5.23 -7.23
CA VAL A 169 -20.62 -5.00 -7.42
C VAL A 169 -20.31 -3.51 -7.35
N ASP A 170 -21.15 -2.66 -7.94
CA ASP A 170 -20.97 -1.21 -7.90
C ASP A 170 -21.11 -0.67 -6.47
N THR A 171 -22.06 -1.20 -5.69
CA THR A 171 -22.23 -0.86 -4.27
C THR A 171 -21.01 -1.27 -3.45
N LEU A 172 -20.54 -2.51 -3.60
CA LEU A 172 -19.34 -3.00 -2.89
C LEU A 172 -18.07 -2.21 -3.28
N SER A 173 -17.93 -1.86 -4.54
CA SER A 173 -16.83 -1.04 -5.04
C SER A 173 -16.85 0.38 -4.44
N THR A 174 -18.03 0.97 -4.31
CA THR A 174 -18.21 2.28 -3.66
C THR A 174 -17.87 2.20 -2.17
N LEU A 175 -18.38 1.18 -1.46
CA LEU A 175 -18.05 0.95 -0.05
C LEU A 175 -16.56 0.72 0.16
N ASN A 176 -15.93 -0.05 -0.73
CA ASN A 176 -14.47 -0.26 -0.72
C ASN A 176 -13.71 1.06 -0.91
N THR A 177 -14.13 1.89 -1.86
CA THR A 177 -13.47 3.17 -2.13
C THR A 177 -13.59 4.11 -0.94
N VAL A 178 -14.79 4.31 -0.41
CA VAL A 178 -15.02 5.19 0.74
C VAL A 178 -14.33 4.64 2.00
N GLY A 179 -14.51 3.34 2.27
CA GLY A 179 -13.86 2.67 3.40
C GLY A 179 -12.35 2.78 3.32
N GLY A 180 -11.76 2.53 2.15
CA GLY A 180 -10.32 2.61 1.93
C GLY A 180 -9.75 4.02 2.10
N ILE A 181 -10.47 5.06 1.69
CA ILE A 181 -10.05 6.45 1.92
C ILE A 181 -10.04 6.76 3.41
N VAL A 182 -11.09 6.39 4.14
CA VAL A 182 -11.22 6.70 5.58
C VAL A 182 -10.24 5.87 6.41
N ASP A 183 -10.17 4.58 6.17
CA ASP A 183 -9.31 3.64 6.88
C ASP A 183 -7.83 3.97 6.63
N GLY A 184 -7.42 4.11 5.36
CA GLY A 184 -6.05 4.49 5.01
C GLY A 184 -5.66 5.86 5.55
N ARG A 185 -6.60 6.83 5.59
CA ARG A 185 -6.31 8.11 6.23
C ARG A 185 -6.16 7.98 7.74
N ALA A 186 -6.96 7.13 8.39
CA ALA A 186 -6.88 6.89 9.82
C ALA A 186 -5.56 6.23 10.23
N GLU A 187 -5.03 5.32 9.41
CA GLU A 187 -3.72 4.71 9.61
C GLU A 187 -2.57 5.72 9.48
N LEU A 188 -2.69 6.68 8.56
CA LEU A 188 -1.66 7.68 8.32
C LEU A 188 -1.68 8.86 9.32
N LEU A 189 -2.74 9.01 10.15
CA LEU A 189 -2.85 10.11 11.10
C LEU A 189 -1.61 10.27 12.00
N PRO A 190 -1.09 9.21 12.67
CA PRO A 190 0.06 9.37 13.57
C PRO A 190 1.30 9.91 12.86
N LEU A 191 1.61 9.38 11.68
CA LEU A 191 2.74 9.81 10.87
C LEU A 191 2.57 11.26 10.40
N THR A 192 1.41 11.58 9.84
CA THR A 192 1.17 12.92 9.30
C THR A 192 1.07 13.97 10.41
N ASP A 193 0.52 13.65 11.59
CA ASP A 193 0.50 14.56 12.73
C ASP A 193 1.92 14.84 13.22
N GLN A 194 2.84 13.85 13.19
CA GLN A 194 4.26 14.05 13.47
C GLN A 194 4.94 14.92 12.42
N LEU A 195 4.76 14.61 11.13
CA LEU A 195 5.40 15.35 10.03
C LEU A 195 4.91 16.81 9.96
N ARG A 196 3.71 17.12 10.43
CA ARG A 196 3.17 18.49 10.52
C ARG A 196 3.93 19.39 11.50
N THR A 197 4.72 18.81 12.39
CA THR A 197 5.57 19.58 13.31
C THR A 197 6.88 20.04 12.66
N GLU A 198 7.23 19.48 11.49
CA GLU A 198 8.42 19.87 10.77
C GLU A 198 8.30 21.27 10.16
N PRO A 199 9.39 22.05 10.10
CA PRO A 199 9.38 23.41 9.55
C PRO A 199 8.86 23.48 8.11
N ASP A 200 9.14 22.46 7.29
CA ASP A 200 8.63 22.30 5.94
C ASP A 200 7.88 20.97 5.80
N TYR A 201 6.58 21.02 6.11
CA TYR A 201 5.72 19.83 6.05
C TYR A 201 5.64 19.23 4.64
N TYR A 202 5.66 20.05 3.58
CA TYR A 202 5.67 19.52 2.21
C TYR A 202 6.90 18.67 1.93
N ALA A 203 8.08 19.23 2.23
CA ALA A 203 9.34 18.50 2.02
C ALA A 203 9.40 17.23 2.87
N ALA A 204 9.02 17.31 4.15
CA ALA A 204 9.01 16.15 5.05
C ALA A 204 8.08 15.03 4.56
N LEU A 205 6.87 15.37 4.11
CA LEU A 205 5.93 14.38 3.57
C LEU A 205 6.42 13.79 2.25
N ARG A 206 6.94 14.63 1.34
CA ARG A 206 7.52 14.18 0.07
C ARG A 206 8.63 13.16 0.28
N ASP A 207 9.55 13.45 1.20
CA ASP A 207 10.71 12.61 1.47
C ASP A 207 10.28 11.28 2.15
N ALA A 208 9.35 11.33 3.11
CA ALA A 208 8.78 10.14 3.73
C ALA A 208 8.04 9.23 2.72
N VAL A 209 7.28 9.82 1.80
CA VAL A 209 6.61 9.07 0.72
C VAL A 209 7.62 8.44 -0.22
N ALA A 210 8.67 9.17 -0.61
CA ALA A 210 9.73 8.65 -1.49
C ALA A 210 10.47 7.48 -0.85
N GLU A 211 10.82 7.57 0.43
CA GLU A 211 11.46 6.50 1.19
C GLU A 211 10.56 5.26 1.28
N ARG A 212 9.30 5.43 1.72
CA ARG A 212 8.34 4.32 1.79
C ARG A 212 8.19 3.61 0.43
N ARG A 213 8.12 4.37 -0.67
CA ARG A 213 7.99 3.81 -2.02
C ARG A 213 9.25 3.07 -2.46
N ALA A 214 10.45 3.53 -2.08
CA ALA A 214 11.70 2.83 -2.37
C ALA A 214 11.74 1.47 -1.64
N HIS A 215 11.38 1.43 -0.36
CA HIS A 215 11.23 0.19 0.39
C HIS A 215 10.21 -0.76 -0.24
N PHE A 216 9.05 -0.25 -0.60
CA PHE A 216 7.98 -1.04 -1.21
C PHE A 216 8.41 -1.68 -2.54
N VAL A 217 9.16 -0.97 -3.38
CA VAL A 217 9.73 -1.53 -4.62
C VAL A 217 10.80 -2.60 -4.31
N THR A 218 11.62 -2.37 -3.29
CA THR A 218 12.62 -3.35 -2.86
C THR A 218 11.96 -4.64 -2.37
N GLU A 219 10.88 -4.55 -1.61
CA GLU A 219 10.07 -5.71 -1.20
C GLU A 219 9.51 -6.48 -2.39
N GLY A 220 9.01 -5.78 -3.43
CA GLY A 220 8.56 -6.41 -4.67
C GLY A 220 9.68 -7.12 -5.42
N LYS A 221 10.89 -6.56 -5.44
CA LYS A 221 12.07 -7.18 -6.07
C LYS A 221 12.57 -8.41 -5.32
N LEU A 222 12.53 -8.38 -4.00
CA LEU A 222 12.92 -9.53 -3.16
C LEU A 222 11.83 -10.62 -3.19
N GLY A 223 10.58 -10.25 -3.30
CA GLY A 223 9.44 -11.15 -3.49
C GLY A 223 9.45 -12.30 -2.48
N GLU A 224 9.38 -13.52 -3.01
CA GLU A 224 9.36 -14.77 -2.25
C GLU A 224 10.58 -14.95 -1.32
N GLN A 225 11.75 -14.41 -1.66
CA GLN A 225 12.96 -14.55 -0.83
C GLN A 225 12.80 -13.87 0.53
N LEU A 226 12.08 -12.74 0.56
CA LEU A 226 11.80 -12.03 1.81
C LEU A 226 10.85 -12.83 2.70
N ASP A 227 9.84 -13.45 2.10
CA ASP A 227 8.84 -14.24 2.83
C ASP A 227 9.47 -15.51 3.41
N LEU A 228 10.34 -16.18 2.66
CA LEU A 228 11.12 -17.32 3.14
C LEU A 228 12.04 -16.93 4.30
N ALA A 229 12.72 -15.78 4.22
CA ALA A 229 13.61 -15.29 5.27
C ALA A 229 12.84 -15.00 6.57
N ARG A 230 11.65 -14.41 6.50
CA ARG A 230 10.78 -14.15 7.66
C ARG A 230 10.33 -15.46 8.33
N HIS A 231 9.93 -16.46 7.55
CA HIS A 231 9.51 -17.76 8.08
C HIS A 231 10.65 -18.57 8.75
N CYS A 232 11.87 -18.46 8.22
CA CYS A 232 13.03 -19.16 8.80
C CYS A 232 13.58 -18.45 10.04
N GLY A 233 13.52 -17.10 10.12
CA GLY A 233 14.01 -16.33 11.26
C GLY A 233 13.13 -16.39 12.52
N GLY A 234 11.82 -16.59 12.35
CA GLY A 234 10.87 -16.64 13.46
C GLY A 234 10.92 -17.91 14.33
N ASN A 235 11.71 -18.91 13.96
CA ASN A 235 11.84 -20.16 14.71
C ASN A 235 13.02 -20.19 15.71
N ASP A 236 13.87 -19.20 15.71
CA ASP A 236 15.05 -19.14 16.61
C ASP A 236 14.77 -18.44 17.97
N GLU A 237 13.56 -17.85 18.15
CA GLU A 237 13.19 -17.15 19.40
C GLU A 237 12.18 -17.90 20.28
N ARG A 238 12.09 -19.24 20.17
CA ARG A 238 11.26 -20.06 21.07
C ARG A 238 12.06 -21.12 21.80
#